data_dc09d858b697081271caa09302d68e4f
#
_entry.id   dc09d858b697081271caa09302d68e4f
#
_cell.length_a   1.000
_cell.length_b   1.000
_cell.length_c   1.000
_cell.angle_alpha   90.00
_cell.angle_beta   90.00
_cell.angle_gamma   90.00
#
_symmetry.space_group_name_H-M   'P 1'
#
loop_
_entity.id
_entity.type
_entity.pdbx_description
1 polymer ?
#
loop_
_entity_poly.entity_id
_entity_poly.type
_entity_poly.pdbx_seq_one_letter_code
_entity_poly.pdbx_strand_id
1 'polypeptide(L)'
;IIVKRTSTNMVRNDYTAWSSPVTNQNLLAFSPNTVTTRFYEYLYTGTTTPTAYLSVAPSTNSFTTAKGYMIRVDNNWTTTPTPFNGQFTGVPNNGSITYAVGQGYNLLGNPYASPISAYRFLITNPKVNTIYYWTHTVAAVSGAYPQNNYASYTTLGGTASAAGGAIPNDEINVGQGFFIQAAA
;
A
#
# COMPACT_ATOMS: atom_id res chain seq x y z
N ILE A 1 -19.61 -7.82 -4.86
CA ILE A 1 -18.64 -8.93 -4.92
C ILE A 1 -17.79 -9.00 -3.67
N ILE A 2 -17.08 -10.10 -3.51
CA ILE A 2 -16.01 -10.26 -2.51
C ILE A 2 -14.70 -10.41 -3.28
N VAL A 3 -13.73 -9.54 -2.97
CA VAL A 3 -12.37 -9.60 -3.51
C VAL A 3 -11.42 -9.94 -2.37
N LYS A 4 -10.55 -10.93 -2.56
CA LYS A 4 -9.60 -11.37 -1.54
C LYS A 4 -8.18 -11.14 -2.01
N ARG A 5 -7.33 -10.70 -1.09
CA ARG A 5 -5.88 -10.64 -1.28
C ARG A 5 -5.19 -11.15 -0.02
N THR A 6 -4.26 -12.06 -0.20
CA THR A 6 -3.36 -12.51 0.86
C THR A 6 -2.09 -11.66 0.84
N SER A 7 -1.67 -11.14 1.99
CA SER A 7 -0.39 -10.42 2.12
C SER A 7 0.79 -11.40 2.01
N THR A 8 2.01 -10.88 1.92
CA THR A 8 3.20 -11.63 2.33
C THR A 8 3.12 -11.96 3.82
N ASN A 9 3.97 -12.87 4.29
CA ASN A 9 4.02 -13.21 5.72
C ASN A 9 4.32 -11.97 6.56
N MET A 10 3.55 -11.81 7.63
CA MET A 10 3.65 -10.69 8.56
C MET A 10 3.82 -11.24 9.99
N VAL A 11 4.50 -10.47 10.82
CA VAL A 11 4.58 -10.71 12.25
C VAL A 11 3.91 -9.58 13.02
N ARG A 12 3.72 -9.76 14.30
CA ARG A 12 3.11 -8.76 15.18
C ARG A 12 3.75 -7.38 14.99
N ASN A 13 2.90 -6.37 14.83
CA ASN A 13 3.20 -4.96 14.57
C ASN A 13 3.60 -4.61 13.13
N ASP A 14 3.67 -5.55 12.21
CA ASP A 14 3.93 -5.26 10.81
C ASP A 14 2.79 -4.48 10.15
N TYR A 15 3.14 -3.73 9.12
CA TYR A 15 2.23 -2.96 8.27
C TYR A 15 2.26 -3.49 6.85
N THR A 16 1.13 -3.39 6.18
CA THR A 16 1.01 -3.61 4.74
C THR A 16 0.32 -2.43 4.09
N ALA A 17 0.75 -2.09 2.88
CA ALA A 17 0.09 -1.11 2.04
C ALA A 17 -1.12 -1.74 1.34
N TRP A 18 -2.31 -1.24 1.65
CA TRP A 18 -3.59 -1.70 1.13
C TRP A 18 -4.29 -0.64 0.30
N SER A 19 -5.08 -1.07 -0.68
CA SER A 19 -6.02 -0.23 -1.43
C SER A 19 -7.28 -1.02 -1.72
N SER A 20 -8.43 -0.36 -1.87
CA SER A 20 -9.67 -1.08 -2.12
C SER A 20 -9.98 -1.20 -3.61
N PRO A 21 -10.24 -2.42 -4.11
CA PRO A 21 -10.74 -2.66 -5.46
C PRO A 21 -12.25 -2.45 -5.60
N VAL A 22 -12.91 -2.09 -4.50
CA VAL A 22 -14.38 -1.89 -4.45
C VAL A 22 -14.72 -0.54 -3.84
N THR A 23 -15.89 -0.01 -4.17
CA THR A 23 -16.38 1.25 -3.59
C THR A 23 -16.82 1.06 -2.15
N ASN A 24 -16.69 2.12 -1.35
CA ASN A 24 -17.27 2.26 0.00
C ASN A 24 -16.81 1.19 1.02
N GLN A 25 -15.70 0.48 0.79
CA GLN A 25 -15.14 -0.40 1.81
C GLN A 25 -14.68 0.42 3.00
N ASN A 26 -15.31 0.27 4.16
CA ASN A 26 -14.91 0.93 5.39
C ASN A 26 -13.57 0.34 5.89
N LEU A 27 -12.67 1.21 6.40
CA LEU A 27 -11.33 0.83 6.84
C LEU A 27 -11.37 -0.11 8.05
N LEU A 28 -12.23 0.17 9.05
CA LEU A 28 -12.35 -0.68 10.23
C LEU A 28 -12.98 -2.03 9.89
N ALA A 29 -14.00 -2.04 9.01
CA ALA A 29 -14.62 -3.29 8.57
C ALA A 29 -13.67 -4.18 7.76
N PHE A 30 -12.65 -3.60 7.10
CA PHE A 30 -11.59 -4.36 6.43
C PHE A 30 -10.64 -5.03 7.42
N SER A 31 -10.26 -4.37 8.51
CA SER A 31 -9.35 -4.91 9.53
C SER A 31 -9.86 -4.59 10.94
N PRO A 32 -10.92 -5.31 11.40
CA PRO A 32 -11.66 -4.95 12.61
C PRO A 32 -10.87 -5.15 13.92
N ASN A 33 -9.85 -5.98 13.89
CA ASN A 33 -9.01 -6.27 15.06
C ASN A 33 -7.73 -5.40 15.13
N THR A 34 -7.48 -4.58 14.13
CA THR A 34 -6.39 -3.60 14.16
C THR A 34 -6.75 -2.45 15.10
N VAL A 35 -5.80 -2.06 15.94
CA VAL A 35 -5.95 -0.88 16.83
C VAL A 35 -6.28 0.34 15.96
N THR A 36 -7.33 1.07 16.32
CA THR A 36 -7.90 2.17 15.52
C THR A 36 -6.92 3.32 15.22
N THR A 37 -5.88 3.46 16.03
CA THR A 37 -4.80 4.45 15.83
C THR A 37 -3.67 3.94 14.90
N ARG A 38 -3.85 2.80 14.24
CA ARG A 38 -2.83 2.15 13.39
C ARG A 38 -3.26 2.00 11.93
N PHE A 39 -4.10 2.91 11.47
CA PHE A 39 -4.47 3.13 10.08
C PHE A 39 -3.89 4.46 9.64
N TYR A 40 -3.11 4.47 8.57
CA TYR A 40 -2.41 5.68 8.12
C TYR A 40 -2.62 5.91 6.63
N GLU A 41 -2.81 7.17 6.29
CA GLU A 41 -2.58 7.69 4.95
C GLU A 41 -1.20 8.34 4.87
N TYR A 42 -0.74 8.62 3.69
CA TYR A 42 0.50 9.36 3.47
C TYR A 42 0.21 10.67 2.76
N LEU A 43 0.63 11.76 3.36
CA LEU A 43 0.49 13.10 2.80
C LEU A 43 1.87 13.75 2.68
N TYR A 44 2.31 13.98 1.45
CA TYR A 44 3.49 14.79 1.20
C TYR A 44 3.13 16.27 1.23
N THR A 45 3.79 17.07 2.05
CA THR A 45 3.49 18.51 2.21
C THR A 45 4.39 19.42 1.41
N GLY A 46 5.31 18.86 0.61
CA GLY A 46 6.23 19.68 -0.20
C GLY A 46 7.37 20.33 0.59
N THR A 47 7.47 20.08 1.88
CA THR A 47 8.58 20.58 2.72
C THR A 47 9.74 19.59 2.73
N THR A 48 10.95 20.05 3.10
CA THR A 48 12.13 19.21 3.25
C THR A 48 12.01 18.20 4.42
N THR A 49 11.08 18.42 5.31
CA THR A 49 10.73 17.47 6.36
C THR A 49 9.77 16.44 5.76
N PRO A 50 10.12 15.16 5.70
CA PRO A 50 9.23 14.14 5.17
C PRO A 50 7.95 14.17 5.99
N THR A 51 6.85 14.35 5.33
CA THR A 51 5.60 14.37 6.02
C THR A 51 5.18 13.03 6.42
N ALA A 52 4.68 13.07 7.55
CA ALA A 52 4.28 11.94 8.34
C ALA A 52 3.15 11.14 7.70
N TYR A 53 3.18 9.87 7.98
CA TYR A 53 1.98 9.09 7.98
C TYR A 53 0.97 9.71 8.93
N LEU A 54 -0.18 10.11 8.40
CA LEU A 54 -1.27 10.69 9.17
C LEU A 54 -2.24 9.60 9.59
N SER A 55 -2.55 9.54 10.87
CA SER A 55 -3.54 8.61 11.39
C SER A 55 -4.93 8.95 10.84
N VAL A 56 -5.64 7.93 10.38
CA VAL A 56 -7.01 8.04 9.86
C VAL A 56 -7.97 7.34 10.83
N ALA A 57 -9.09 7.97 11.15
CA ALA A 57 -10.15 7.36 11.95
C ALA A 57 -10.86 6.26 11.14
N PRO A 58 -10.60 4.96 11.40
CA PRO A 58 -11.05 3.90 10.50
C PRO A 58 -12.54 3.61 10.58
N SER A 59 -13.21 3.97 11.68
CA SER A 59 -14.65 3.75 11.88
C SER A 59 -15.52 4.63 11.00
N THR A 60 -15.06 5.85 10.71
CA THR A 60 -15.80 6.86 9.93
C THR A 60 -15.30 7.02 8.52
N ASN A 61 -14.14 6.44 8.18
CA ASN A 61 -13.54 6.55 6.86
C ASN A 61 -13.59 5.23 6.10
N SER A 62 -13.82 5.32 4.81
CA SER A 62 -13.69 4.24 3.84
C SER A 62 -12.41 4.42 3.03
N PHE A 63 -11.97 3.36 2.37
CA PHE A 63 -10.93 3.47 1.36
C PHE A 63 -11.35 4.46 0.26
N THR A 64 -10.55 5.47 0.03
CA THR A 64 -10.67 6.33 -1.15
C THR A 64 -10.13 5.58 -2.37
N THR A 65 -10.87 5.60 -3.47
CA THR A 65 -10.48 4.93 -4.72
C THR A 65 -9.09 5.39 -5.19
N ALA A 66 -8.24 4.46 -5.56
CA ALA A 66 -6.84 4.63 -5.98
C ALA A 66 -5.87 5.16 -4.91
N LYS A 67 -6.35 5.43 -3.69
CA LYS A 67 -5.49 5.81 -2.56
C LYS A 67 -5.03 4.56 -1.80
N GLY A 68 -3.77 4.57 -1.39
CA GLY A 68 -3.19 3.56 -0.52
C GLY A 68 -3.27 3.93 0.96
N TYR A 69 -3.29 2.93 1.80
CA TYR A 69 -3.28 3.06 3.26
C TYR A 69 -2.30 2.05 3.86
N MET A 70 -1.49 2.51 4.82
CA MET A 70 -0.68 1.62 5.64
C MET A 70 -1.53 1.17 6.82
N ILE A 71 -1.81 -0.12 6.90
CA ILE A 71 -2.63 -0.72 7.96
C ILE A 71 -1.79 -1.78 8.66
N ARG A 72 -1.74 -1.69 10.00
CA ARG A 72 -1.07 -2.69 10.83
C ARG A 72 -1.90 -3.96 10.88
N VAL A 73 -1.26 -5.12 11.02
CA VAL A 73 -1.95 -6.37 11.33
C VAL A 73 -2.74 -6.27 12.65
N ASP A 74 -3.62 -7.23 12.88
CA ASP A 74 -4.44 -7.33 14.08
C ASP A 74 -3.59 -7.15 15.35
N ASN A 75 -4.19 -6.56 16.38
CA ASN A 75 -3.48 -6.25 17.62
C ASN A 75 -2.84 -7.47 18.30
N ASN A 76 -3.51 -8.62 18.17
CA ASN A 76 -3.06 -9.89 18.75
C ASN A 76 -2.42 -10.81 17.69
N TRP A 77 -1.85 -10.25 16.60
CA TRP A 77 -1.20 -11.05 15.57
C TRP A 77 -0.05 -11.88 16.14
N THR A 78 0.19 -13.01 15.50
CA THR A 78 1.27 -13.93 15.90
C THR A 78 2.66 -13.34 15.67
N THR A 79 3.65 -13.84 16.41
CA THR A 79 5.08 -13.58 16.16
C THR A 79 5.69 -14.54 15.14
N THR A 80 4.96 -15.61 14.77
CA THR A 80 5.34 -16.51 13.67
C THR A 80 4.90 -15.88 12.35
N PRO A 81 5.78 -15.79 11.33
CA PRO A 81 5.44 -15.22 10.03
C PRO A 81 4.20 -15.89 9.42
N THR A 82 3.11 -15.15 9.30
CA THR A 82 1.80 -15.63 8.85
C THR A 82 1.16 -14.58 7.94
N PRO A 83 0.55 -14.96 6.80
CA PRO A 83 -0.08 -14.01 5.90
C PRO A 83 -1.42 -13.49 6.47
N PHE A 84 -1.70 -12.21 6.26
CA PHE A 84 -3.01 -11.62 6.53
C PHE A 84 -3.91 -11.79 5.30
N ASN A 85 -5.13 -12.30 5.50
CA ASN A 85 -6.11 -12.52 4.45
C ASN A 85 -7.09 -11.34 4.39
N GLY A 86 -6.73 -10.30 3.63
CA GLY A 86 -7.59 -9.14 3.41
C GLY A 86 -8.80 -9.50 2.54
N GLN A 87 -9.96 -8.99 2.91
CA GLN A 87 -11.22 -9.18 2.17
C GLN A 87 -11.91 -7.84 1.98
N PHE A 88 -12.25 -7.53 0.74
CA PHE A 88 -13.01 -6.35 0.36
C PHE A 88 -14.39 -6.76 -0.13
N THR A 89 -15.43 -6.09 0.35
CA THR A 89 -16.82 -6.37 -0.03
C THR A 89 -17.49 -5.11 -0.53
N GLY A 90 -18.01 -5.13 -1.75
CA GLY A 90 -18.66 -3.98 -2.35
C GLY A 90 -18.87 -4.10 -3.85
N VAL A 91 -19.10 -2.98 -4.50
CA VAL A 91 -19.20 -2.88 -5.97
C VAL A 91 -17.79 -2.66 -6.52
N PRO A 92 -17.33 -3.48 -7.50
CA PRO A 92 -15.99 -3.32 -8.06
C PRO A 92 -15.85 -1.98 -8.78
N ASN A 93 -14.72 -1.33 -8.57
CA ASN A 93 -14.37 -0.16 -9.37
C ASN A 93 -14.10 -0.58 -10.83
N ASN A 94 -14.50 0.26 -11.76
CA ASN A 94 -14.35 0.02 -13.19
C ASN A 94 -14.15 1.33 -13.96
N GLY A 95 -13.72 1.22 -15.22
CA GLY A 95 -13.51 2.35 -16.11
C GLY A 95 -12.20 3.10 -15.84
N SER A 96 -12.06 4.28 -16.42
CA SER A 96 -10.88 5.13 -16.22
C SER A 96 -10.95 5.84 -14.87
N ILE A 97 -9.91 5.69 -14.08
CA ILE A 97 -9.80 6.30 -12.76
C ILE A 97 -8.63 7.27 -12.75
N THR A 98 -8.92 8.53 -12.41
CA THR A 98 -7.91 9.58 -12.23
C THR A 98 -7.82 9.92 -10.75
N TYR A 99 -6.60 10.00 -10.23
CA TYR A 99 -6.33 10.42 -8.85
C TYR A 99 -5.29 11.53 -8.86
N ALA A 100 -5.61 12.66 -8.22
CA ALA A 100 -4.70 13.79 -8.11
C ALA A 100 -3.56 13.48 -7.12
N VAL A 101 -2.33 13.67 -7.55
CA VAL A 101 -1.13 13.49 -6.73
C VAL A 101 -0.42 14.82 -6.52
N GLY A 102 0.15 15.00 -5.33
CA GLY A 102 1.05 16.10 -5.05
C GLY A 102 2.47 15.81 -5.57
N GLN A 103 3.28 16.87 -5.73
CA GLN A 103 4.70 16.69 -5.99
C GLN A 103 5.37 15.91 -4.86
N GLY A 104 6.27 14.99 -5.20
CA GLY A 104 6.97 14.15 -4.23
C GLY A 104 6.30 12.79 -4.01
N TYR A 105 6.44 12.23 -2.81
CA TYR A 105 5.94 10.89 -2.53
C TYR A 105 4.44 10.87 -2.29
N ASN A 106 3.76 9.91 -2.92
CA ASN A 106 2.33 9.65 -2.75
C ASN A 106 2.10 8.16 -2.54
N LEU A 107 1.20 7.80 -1.63
CA LEU A 107 0.77 6.43 -1.41
C LEU A 107 -0.52 6.18 -2.19
N LEU A 108 -0.40 5.46 -3.27
CA LEU A 108 -1.48 5.06 -4.18
C LEU A 108 -1.82 3.57 -3.98
N GLY A 109 -2.78 3.09 -4.75
CA GLY A 109 -3.07 1.67 -4.81
C GLY A 109 -3.86 1.26 -6.03
N ASN A 110 -3.79 -0.02 -6.34
CA ASN A 110 -4.57 -0.60 -7.43
C ASN A 110 -6.07 -0.54 -7.10
N PRO A 111 -6.86 0.24 -7.84
CA PRO A 111 -8.27 0.39 -7.56
C PRO A 111 -9.14 -0.72 -8.19
N TYR A 112 -8.56 -1.64 -8.97
CA TYR A 112 -9.31 -2.63 -9.73
C TYR A 112 -9.29 -4.01 -9.07
N ALA A 113 -10.32 -4.79 -9.33
CA ALA A 113 -10.44 -6.19 -8.91
C ALA A 113 -9.59 -7.16 -9.79
N SER A 114 -8.61 -6.63 -10.50
CA SER A 114 -7.61 -7.36 -11.29
C SER A 114 -6.23 -6.76 -11.08
N PRO A 115 -5.14 -7.50 -11.27
CA PRO A 115 -3.80 -6.92 -11.37
C PRO A 115 -3.73 -5.90 -12.50
N ILE A 116 -2.85 -4.90 -12.35
CA ILE A 116 -2.52 -3.95 -13.41
C ILE A 116 -1.01 -4.00 -13.70
N SER A 117 -0.63 -3.72 -14.94
CA SER A 117 0.78 -3.68 -15.35
C SER A 117 1.47 -2.46 -14.76
N ALA A 118 2.54 -2.68 -13.99
CA ALA A 118 3.40 -1.63 -13.47
C ALA A 118 4.12 -0.87 -14.59
N TYR A 119 4.56 -1.57 -15.63
CA TYR A 119 5.17 -0.96 -16.80
C TYR A 119 4.19 -0.01 -17.51
N ARG A 120 2.96 -0.49 -17.80
CA ARG A 120 1.92 0.35 -18.43
C ARG A 120 1.55 1.55 -17.54
N PHE A 121 1.46 1.35 -16.24
CA PHE A 121 1.22 2.44 -15.30
C PHE A 121 2.30 3.52 -15.44
N LEU A 122 3.58 3.16 -15.49
CA LEU A 122 4.69 4.11 -15.62
C LEU A 122 4.66 4.86 -16.96
N ILE A 123 4.50 4.17 -18.08
CA ILE A 123 4.52 4.82 -19.39
C ILE A 123 3.31 5.71 -19.67
N THR A 124 2.18 5.46 -18.98
CA THR A 124 0.97 6.30 -19.09
C THR A 124 0.93 7.46 -18.09
N ASN A 125 1.87 7.48 -17.12
CA ASN A 125 2.00 8.53 -16.11
C ASN A 125 3.42 9.13 -16.15
N PRO A 126 3.77 9.95 -17.15
CA PRO A 126 5.15 10.34 -17.44
C PRO A 126 5.84 11.16 -16.34
N LYS A 127 5.09 11.67 -15.36
CA LYS A 127 5.66 12.31 -14.17
C LYS A 127 6.09 11.31 -13.08
N VAL A 128 5.90 10.01 -13.31
CA VAL A 128 6.25 8.93 -12.37
C VAL A 128 7.27 8.02 -13.02
N ASN A 129 8.46 7.93 -12.44
CA ASN A 129 9.54 7.09 -12.99
C ASN A 129 9.72 5.77 -12.24
N THR A 130 9.23 5.69 -11.01
CA THR A 130 9.47 4.55 -10.12
C THR A 130 8.26 4.28 -9.25
N ILE A 131 7.94 3.01 -9.10
CA ILE A 131 6.99 2.48 -8.12
C ILE A 131 7.79 1.86 -6.99
N TYR A 132 7.39 2.09 -5.74
CA TYR A 132 8.01 1.52 -4.56
C TYR A 132 7.00 0.66 -3.81
N TYR A 133 7.41 -0.58 -3.49
CA TYR A 133 6.60 -1.53 -2.76
C TYR A 133 7.16 -1.74 -1.36
N TRP A 134 6.32 -1.57 -0.35
CA TRP A 134 6.66 -1.90 1.02
C TRP A 134 6.72 -3.43 1.20
N THR A 135 7.85 -3.97 1.59
CA THR A 135 8.10 -5.43 1.64
C THR A 135 8.17 -6.00 3.06
N HIS A 136 8.42 -5.18 4.09
CA HIS A 136 8.62 -5.56 5.50
C HIS A 136 9.40 -6.87 5.71
N THR A 137 10.44 -7.10 4.90
CA THR A 137 11.29 -8.29 4.95
C THR A 137 12.15 -8.37 6.21
N VAL A 138 12.42 -7.23 6.84
CA VAL A 138 13.13 -7.14 8.12
C VAL A 138 12.22 -6.48 9.15
N ALA A 139 12.06 -7.13 10.30
CA ALA A 139 11.23 -6.63 11.38
C ALA A 139 11.75 -5.31 11.96
N ALA A 140 10.85 -4.49 12.48
CA ALA A 140 11.23 -3.28 13.21
C ALA A 140 11.94 -3.64 14.51
N VAL A 141 13.00 -2.90 14.84
CA VAL A 141 13.72 -2.97 16.09
C VAL A 141 13.50 -1.65 16.84
N SER A 142 12.96 -1.73 18.05
CA SER A 142 12.58 -0.54 18.84
C SER A 142 11.71 0.48 18.08
N GLY A 143 10.81 -0.02 17.23
CA GLY A 143 9.88 0.80 16.45
C GLY A 143 10.46 1.41 15.16
N ALA A 144 11.71 1.14 14.83
CA ALA A 144 12.36 1.58 13.59
C ALA A 144 12.79 0.39 12.74
N TYR A 145 12.73 0.53 11.43
CA TYR A 145 13.26 -0.47 10.50
C TYR A 145 14.76 -0.21 10.27
N PRO A 146 15.63 -1.18 10.55
CA PRO A 146 17.09 -0.98 10.48
C PRO A 146 17.61 -0.90 9.04
N GLN A 147 16.81 -1.30 8.06
CA GLN A 147 17.16 -1.29 6.64
C GLN A 147 15.99 -0.77 5.80
N ASN A 148 16.29 -0.34 4.58
CA ASN A 148 15.26 0.06 3.62
C ASN A 148 14.47 -1.18 3.16
N ASN A 149 13.20 -1.21 3.51
CA ASN A 149 12.24 -2.27 3.14
C ASN A 149 11.45 -1.95 1.87
N TYR A 150 11.85 -0.98 1.07
CA TYR A 150 11.19 -0.69 -0.21
C TYR A 150 11.89 -1.39 -1.36
N ALA A 151 11.18 -2.30 -2.02
CA ALA A 151 11.53 -2.77 -3.35
C ALA A 151 11.03 -1.78 -4.40
N SER A 152 11.65 -1.70 -5.55
CA SER A 152 11.28 -0.75 -6.60
C SER A 152 11.03 -1.41 -7.95
N TYR A 153 10.23 -0.74 -8.78
CA TYR A 153 10.01 -1.12 -10.17
C TYR A 153 10.08 0.12 -11.07
N THR A 154 10.83 -0.01 -12.15
CA THR A 154 10.98 1.01 -13.20
C THR A 154 10.62 0.42 -14.56
N THR A 155 10.66 1.22 -15.62
CA THR A 155 10.51 0.70 -17.00
C THR A 155 11.61 -0.27 -17.43
N LEU A 156 12.70 -0.37 -16.65
CA LEU A 156 13.80 -1.34 -16.88
C LEU A 156 13.63 -2.63 -16.07
N GLY A 157 12.60 -2.70 -15.19
CA GLY A 157 12.33 -3.86 -14.36
C GLY A 157 12.36 -3.58 -12.87
N GLY A 158 12.27 -4.66 -12.09
CA GLY A 158 12.23 -4.63 -10.62
C GLY A 158 13.62 -4.73 -9.98
N THR A 159 13.71 -4.18 -8.76
CA THR A 159 14.88 -4.27 -7.87
C THR A 159 14.39 -4.62 -6.47
N ALA A 160 14.98 -5.64 -5.84
CA ALA A 160 14.67 -6.00 -4.46
C ALA A 160 15.01 -4.87 -3.49
N SER A 161 14.39 -4.87 -2.31
CA SER A 161 14.77 -3.93 -1.25
C SER A 161 16.19 -4.22 -0.72
N ALA A 162 16.82 -3.23 -0.10
CA ALA A 162 18.11 -3.45 0.58
C ALA A 162 18.00 -4.47 1.72
N ALA A 163 16.82 -4.64 2.29
CA ALA A 163 16.52 -5.66 3.28
C ALA A 163 16.33 -7.07 2.67
N GLY A 164 16.47 -7.22 1.35
CA GLY A 164 16.21 -8.47 0.62
C GLY A 164 14.75 -8.65 0.23
N GLY A 165 14.37 -9.88 -0.09
CA GLY A 165 13.02 -10.25 -0.49
C GLY A 165 12.86 -10.39 -2.01
N ALA A 166 11.61 -10.50 -2.45
CA ALA A 166 11.30 -10.71 -3.86
C ALA A 166 11.60 -9.47 -4.72
N ILE A 167 12.07 -9.71 -5.92
CA ILE A 167 12.17 -8.70 -6.97
C ILE A 167 10.76 -8.46 -7.53
N PRO A 168 10.25 -7.21 -7.54
CA PRO A 168 8.96 -6.91 -8.15
C PRO A 168 8.92 -7.28 -9.64
N ASN A 169 7.81 -7.87 -10.06
CA ASN A 169 7.49 -8.12 -11.45
C ASN A 169 6.60 -6.99 -12.03
N ASP A 170 6.12 -7.16 -13.27
CA ASP A 170 5.24 -6.20 -13.94
C ASP A 170 3.78 -6.23 -13.41
N GLU A 171 3.56 -6.65 -12.17
CA GLU A 171 2.21 -6.72 -11.61
C GLU A 171 2.07 -5.89 -10.34
N ILE A 172 1.11 -4.97 -10.35
CA ILE A 172 0.55 -4.37 -9.15
C ILE A 172 -0.69 -5.18 -8.80
N ASN A 173 -0.59 -5.99 -7.76
CA ASN A 173 -1.64 -6.94 -7.40
C ASN A 173 -2.95 -6.24 -6.97
N VAL A 174 -4.03 -7.00 -6.99
CA VAL A 174 -5.33 -6.56 -6.49
C VAL A 174 -5.20 -6.08 -5.04
N GLY A 175 -5.81 -4.93 -4.73
CA GLY A 175 -5.79 -4.38 -3.37
C GLY A 175 -4.42 -3.96 -2.85
N GLN A 176 -3.39 -3.90 -3.71
CA GLN A 176 -2.03 -3.52 -3.33
C GLN A 176 -1.86 -2.01 -3.31
N GLY A 177 -1.41 -1.48 -2.15
CA GLY A 177 -0.88 -0.13 -2.06
C GLY A 177 0.60 -0.08 -2.48
N PHE A 178 1.00 1.05 -3.04
CA PHE A 178 2.37 1.31 -3.47
C PHE A 178 2.69 2.80 -3.43
N PHE A 179 3.96 3.13 -3.29
CA PHE A 179 4.40 4.52 -3.38
C PHE A 179 4.86 4.87 -4.78
N ILE A 180 4.65 6.12 -5.14
CA ILE A 180 5.28 6.78 -6.28
C ILE A 180 5.98 8.05 -5.82
N GLN A 181 6.94 8.51 -6.62
CA GLN A 181 7.46 9.87 -6.51
C GLN A 181 7.06 10.62 -7.77
N ALA A 182 6.20 11.62 -7.62
CA ALA A 182 5.76 12.47 -8.72
C ALA A 182 6.75 13.63 -8.91
N ALA A 183 7.21 13.84 -10.16
CA ALA A 183 8.00 15.01 -10.53
C ALA A 183 7.17 16.30 -10.48
N ALA A 184 7.86 17.43 -10.43
CA ALA A 184 7.26 18.76 -10.50
C ALA A 184 6.51 19.01 -11.83
#